data_5281f71465bcf0e8e3fc6c20340c0be8
#
_entry.id   5281f71465bcf0e8e3fc6c20340c0be8
#
_cell.length_a   1.000
_cell.length_b   1.000
_cell.length_c   1.000
_cell.angle_alpha   90.00
_cell.angle_beta   90.00
_cell.angle_gamma   90.00
#
_symmetry.space_group_name_H-M   'P 1'
#
loop_
_entity.id
_entity.type
_entity.pdbx_description
1 polymer ?
#
loop_
_entity_poly.entity_id
_entity_poly.type
_entity_poly.pdbx_seq_one_letter_code
_entity_poly.pdbx_strand_id
1 'polypeptide(L)'
;MKIYLDTSALMHSTTRLEKLIQDGNTLVVCAIVLEELDNHKDGKDSEKAFKARNAIRFLKKYESEIIFLMSDKCENDKVKELLDPNKPDNKILSIALDYKETIDDELRLYTNDVSMSLKAKKLGIECISPEYEEDKSYKGYIEIKGTEEENDYTLRELMFSGTLHPNEYIIVTDVVEMDGETFEKSYAVKWTGDDYAETVIPKSKALKPKNMPQACAIDLMFSKEVPIKIICGGYGSGKTYIAVKSAEELINKYHYSKLLLVRNPIPADNIDIGALPGTKHDKVGSYFQSMTQYLSDVSLNMYEDSFDPDNLEAAKRRGYELEMEIPSFMKGRSVDETLMIVDECEDLNLKLIKLLGTRIGHKSAIVLTGDWHQAEQQYKYDSGISKLIEQTIDDPLVGIVVLDEDVRSSVSKTFANLK
;
A
#
# COMPACT_ATOMS: atom_id res chain seq x y z
N MET A 1 1.98 20.03 21.12
CA MET A 1 2.65 20.80 20.04
C MET A 1 1.57 21.32 19.10
N LYS A 2 1.78 22.49 18.46
CA LYS A 2 0.89 23.06 17.45
C LYS A 2 1.44 22.76 16.06
N ILE A 3 0.61 22.28 15.13
CA ILE A 3 1.00 21.96 13.76
C ILE A 3 0.20 22.85 12.82
N TYR A 4 0.89 23.77 12.18
CA TYR A 4 0.33 24.72 11.23
C TYR A 4 0.32 24.09 9.84
N LEU A 5 -0.86 24.04 9.21
CA LEU A 5 -1.07 23.37 7.93
C LEU A 5 -1.17 24.37 6.79
N ASP A 6 -0.51 24.05 5.68
CA ASP A 6 -0.76 24.70 4.40
C ASP A 6 -1.77 23.90 3.55
N THR A 7 -2.14 24.44 2.42
CA THR A 7 -3.09 23.82 1.50
C THR A 7 -2.55 22.50 0.93
N SER A 8 -1.25 22.45 0.65
CA SER A 8 -0.62 21.25 0.09
C SER A 8 -0.67 20.07 1.05
N ALA A 9 -0.43 20.33 2.34
CA ALA A 9 -0.50 19.33 3.41
C ALA A 9 -1.92 18.77 3.58
N LEU A 10 -2.93 19.65 3.63
CA LEU A 10 -4.34 19.26 3.74
C LEU A 10 -4.83 18.44 2.54
N MET A 11 -4.36 18.75 1.35
CA MET A 11 -4.73 18.04 0.13
C MET A 11 -3.95 16.74 -0.09
N HIS A 12 -2.88 16.49 0.69
CA HIS A 12 -2.04 15.32 0.50
C HIS A 12 -2.63 14.08 1.17
N SER A 13 -2.82 14.10 2.50
CA SER A 13 -3.33 12.93 3.24
C SER A 13 -4.09 13.34 4.50
N THR A 14 -5.40 13.17 4.49
CA THR A 14 -6.24 13.40 5.67
C THR A 14 -6.04 12.35 6.77
N THR A 15 -5.66 11.12 6.41
CA THR A 15 -5.39 10.04 7.37
C THR A 15 -4.18 10.37 8.27
N ARG A 16 -3.13 10.93 7.68
CA ARG A 16 -1.97 11.42 8.45
C ARG A 16 -2.33 12.52 9.43
N LEU A 17 -3.20 13.44 9.01
CA LEU A 17 -3.68 14.51 9.88
C LEU A 17 -4.53 13.97 11.03
N GLU A 18 -5.34 12.94 10.80
CA GLU A 18 -6.08 12.21 11.85
C GLU A 18 -5.11 11.63 12.89
N LYS A 19 -4.03 10.98 12.44
CA LYS A 19 -3.01 10.43 13.32
C LYS A 19 -2.32 11.53 14.16
N LEU A 20 -1.99 12.66 13.56
CA LEU A 20 -1.42 13.79 14.29
C LEU A 20 -2.33 14.29 15.42
N ILE A 21 -3.65 14.33 15.20
CA ILE A 21 -4.65 14.65 16.24
C ILE A 21 -4.65 13.56 17.31
N GLN A 22 -4.68 12.29 16.95
CA GLN A 22 -4.66 11.16 17.90
C GLN A 22 -3.39 11.15 18.76
N ASP A 23 -2.26 11.57 18.20
CA ASP A 23 -0.98 11.73 18.91
C ASP A 23 -0.98 12.97 19.85
N GLY A 24 -2.11 13.64 20.04
CA GLY A 24 -2.27 14.75 20.97
C GLY A 24 -1.80 16.11 20.44
N ASN A 25 -1.58 16.25 19.14
CA ASN A 25 -1.24 17.52 18.52
C ASN A 25 -2.50 18.34 18.21
N THR A 26 -2.39 19.67 18.24
CA THR A 26 -3.44 20.57 17.79
C THR A 26 -3.11 21.10 16.41
N LEU A 27 -4.01 20.92 15.46
CA LEU A 27 -3.84 21.45 14.12
C LEU A 27 -4.26 22.93 14.06
N VAL A 28 -3.58 23.70 13.22
CA VAL A 28 -3.84 25.13 13.03
C VAL A 28 -3.96 25.43 11.55
N VAL A 29 -5.02 26.12 11.15
CA VAL A 29 -5.32 26.45 9.74
C VAL A 29 -5.68 27.93 9.64
N CYS A 30 -5.17 28.65 8.63
CA CYS A 30 -5.57 30.05 8.42
C CYS A 30 -6.66 30.21 7.34
N ALA A 31 -7.27 31.39 7.29
CA ALA A 31 -8.33 31.72 6.36
C ALA A 31 -7.91 31.56 4.89
N ILE A 32 -6.66 31.91 4.56
CA ILE A 32 -6.13 31.81 3.18
C ILE A 32 -6.15 30.35 2.69
N VAL A 33 -5.78 29.40 3.56
CA VAL A 33 -5.82 27.97 3.23
C VAL A 33 -7.26 27.51 2.94
N LEU A 34 -8.24 28.03 3.68
CA LEU A 34 -9.66 27.74 3.42
C LEU A 34 -10.12 28.28 2.07
N GLU A 35 -9.71 29.51 1.72
CA GLU A 35 -10.02 30.13 0.43
C GLU A 35 -9.38 29.38 -0.74
N GLU A 36 -8.13 28.91 -0.58
CA GLU A 36 -7.47 28.10 -1.61
C GLU A 36 -8.17 26.75 -1.80
N LEU A 37 -8.58 26.07 -0.72
CA LEU A 37 -9.36 24.84 -0.80
C LEU A 37 -10.72 25.09 -1.50
N ASP A 38 -11.37 26.20 -1.20
CA ASP A 38 -12.63 26.59 -1.84
C ASP A 38 -12.44 26.82 -3.35
N ASN A 39 -11.38 27.49 -3.76
CA ASN A 39 -11.05 27.70 -5.16
C ASN A 39 -10.75 26.38 -5.90
N HIS A 40 -10.08 25.44 -5.22
CA HIS A 40 -9.75 24.14 -5.80
C HIS A 40 -10.94 23.19 -5.91
N LYS A 41 -11.90 23.20 -4.96
CA LYS A 41 -13.06 22.30 -4.96
C LYS A 41 -13.94 22.41 -6.21
N ASP A 42 -13.98 23.62 -6.81
CA ASP A 42 -14.79 23.96 -7.98
C ASP A 42 -13.95 24.04 -9.26
N GLY A 43 -12.65 23.72 -9.17
CA GLY A 43 -11.72 23.75 -10.29
C GLY A 43 -12.02 22.69 -11.35
N LYS A 44 -11.51 22.92 -12.58
CA LYS A 44 -11.65 22.00 -13.72
C LYS A 44 -10.82 20.72 -13.56
N ASP A 45 -9.79 20.75 -12.72
CA ASP A 45 -8.96 19.60 -12.37
C ASP A 45 -9.74 18.71 -11.39
N SER A 46 -10.22 17.58 -11.89
CA SER A 46 -11.06 16.66 -11.13
C SER A 46 -10.34 16.06 -9.91
N GLU A 47 -9.03 15.88 -9.99
CA GLU A 47 -8.20 15.35 -8.90
C GLU A 47 -8.01 16.39 -7.79
N LYS A 48 -7.59 17.60 -8.15
CA LYS A 48 -7.45 18.68 -7.16
C LYS A 48 -8.78 19.01 -6.50
N ALA A 49 -9.88 19.04 -7.27
CA ALA A 49 -11.21 19.25 -6.73
C ALA A 49 -11.65 18.14 -5.77
N PHE A 50 -11.31 16.88 -6.05
CA PHE A 50 -11.59 15.76 -5.14
C PHE A 50 -10.80 15.88 -3.83
N LYS A 51 -9.49 16.16 -3.90
CA LYS A 51 -8.63 16.36 -2.73
C LYS A 51 -9.08 17.53 -1.87
N ALA A 52 -9.42 18.67 -2.48
CA ALA A 52 -9.93 19.82 -1.77
C ALA A 52 -11.26 19.54 -1.04
N ARG A 53 -12.18 18.82 -1.70
CA ARG A 53 -13.44 18.40 -1.03
C ARG A 53 -13.18 17.45 0.15
N ASN A 54 -12.21 16.55 0.06
CA ASN A 54 -11.85 15.67 1.17
C ASN A 54 -11.21 16.45 2.32
N ALA A 55 -10.30 17.38 2.03
CA ALA A 55 -9.71 18.27 3.02
C ALA A 55 -10.78 19.09 3.77
N ILE A 56 -11.77 19.67 3.04
CA ILE A 56 -12.88 20.41 3.66
C ILE A 56 -13.74 19.50 4.55
N ARG A 57 -14.01 18.26 4.13
CA ARG A 57 -14.75 17.29 4.97
C ARG A 57 -13.98 16.93 6.24
N PHE A 58 -12.66 16.76 6.13
CA PHE A 58 -11.77 16.52 7.26
C PHE A 58 -11.83 17.69 8.25
N LEU A 59 -11.65 18.93 7.78
CA LEU A 59 -11.72 20.12 8.63
C LEU A 59 -13.07 20.25 9.35
N LYS A 60 -14.16 19.92 8.67
CA LYS A 60 -15.49 19.89 9.29
C LYS A 60 -15.65 18.78 10.33
N LYS A 61 -15.07 17.60 10.08
CA LYS A 61 -15.14 16.46 11.01
C LYS A 61 -14.42 16.75 12.33
N TYR A 62 -13.27 17.44 12.27
CA TYR A 62 -12.39 17.74 13.38
C TYR A 62 -12.41 19.22 13.80
N GLU A 63 -13.50 19.94 13.50
CA GLU A 63 -13.63 21.38 13.74
C GLU A 63 -13.35 21.79 15.21
N SER A 64 -13.73 20.94 16.17
CA SER A 64 -13.48 21.17 17.60
C SER A 64 -12.02 21.00 18.03
N GLU A 65 -11.20 20.34 17.21
CA GLU A 65 -9.81 19.97 17.51
C GLU A 65 -8.81 20.79 16.68
N ILE A 66 -9.33 21.70 15.84
CA ILE A 66 -8.55 22.55 14.95
C ILE A 66 -8.69 24.02 15.35
N ILE A 67 -7.58 24.74 15.41
CA ILE A 67 -7.56 26.19 15.60
C ILE A 67 -7.64 26.89 14.23
N PHE A 68 -8.64 27.74 14.04
CA PHE A 68 -8.81 28.53 12.83
C PHE A 68 -8.34 29.97 13.08
N LEU A 69 -7.34 30.43 12.33
CA LEU A 69 -6.82 31.78 12.35
C LEU A 69 -7.46 32.58 11.20
N MET A 70 -8.45 33.43 11.53
CA MET A 70 -9.26 34.16 10.57
C MET A 70 -8.60 35.47 10.12
N SER A 71 -7.31 35.41 9.76
CA SER A 71 -6.56 36.53 9.14
C SER A 71 -6.19 36.19 7.70
N ASP A 72 -6.28 37.18 6.83
CA ASP A 72 -5.91 37.14 5.41
C ASP A 72 -4.78 38.11 5.06
N LYS A 73 -4.19 38.77 6.07
CA LYS A 73 -3.20 39.82 5.89
C LYS A 73 -1.78 39.34 6.19
N CYS A 74 -0.84 39.87 5.45
CA CYS A 74 0.59 39.76 5.74
C CYS A 74 0.98 40.92 6.65
N GLU A 75 1.04 40.72 7.95
CA GLU A 75 1.36 41.78 8.92
C GLU A 75 2.78 41.68 9.48
N ASN A 76 3.38 40.48 9.45
CA ASN A 76 4.72 40.25 9.99
C ASN A 76 5.82 41.02 9.24
N ASP A 77 6.56 41.87 9.97
CA ASP A 77 7.56 42.75 9.39
C ASP A 77 8.71 41.99 8.72
N LYS A 78 9.14 40.84 9.29
CA LYS A 78 10.18 40.01 8.68
C LYS A 78 9.75 39.46 7.32
N VAL A 79 8.47 39.07 7.20
CA VAL A 79 7.94 38.57 5.93
C VAL A 79 7.83 39.69 4.90
N LYS A 80 7.38 40.88 5.31
CA LYS A 80 7.28 42.05 4.41
C LYS A 80 8.65 42.50 3.90
N GLU A 81 9.68 42.38 4.73
CA GLU A 81 11.05 42.78 4.37
C GLU A 81 11.71 41.76 3.42
N LEU A 82 11.50 40.47 3.64
CA LEU A 82 12.22 39.41 2.93
C LEU A 82 11.46 38.80 1.75
N LEU A 83 10.13 38.90 1.72
CA LEU A 83 9.25 38.24 0.75
C LEU A 83 8.19 39.18 0.22
N ASP A 84 7.60 38.85 -0.95
CA ASP A 84 6.47 39.57 -1.51
C ASP A 84 5.19 39.35 -0.66
N PRO A 85 4.66 40.39 0.01
CA PRO A 85 3.51 40.26 0.92
C PRO A 85 2.19 39.94 0.22
N ASN A 86 2.13 40.01 -1.12
CA ASN A 86 0.92 39.74 -1.87
C ASN A 86 0.74 38.28 -2.23
N LYS A 87 1.79 37.46 -2.15
CA LYS A 87 1.70 36.04 -2.48
C LYS A 87 1.00 35.25 -1.37
N PRO A 88 0.04 34.37 -1.69
CA PRO A 88 -0.70 33.58 -0.70
C PRO A 88 0.22 32.83 0.26
N ASP A 89 1.20 32.06 -0.25
CA ASP A 89 2.17 31.33 0.58
C ASP A 89 2.86 32.24 1.63
N ASN A 90 3.26 33.43 1.22
CA ASN A 90 3.97 34.35 2.09
C ASN A 90 3.04 34.96 3.15
N LYS A 91 1.78 35.14 2.85
CA LYS A 91 0.74 35.51 3.82
C LYS A 91 0.52 34.39 4.84
N ILE A 92 0.45 33.13 4.38
CA ILE A 92 0.34 31.95 5.26
C ILE A 92 1.53 31.92 6.24
N LEU A 93 2.76 32.17 5.75
CA LEU A 93 3.96 32.22 6.59
C LEU A 93 3.94 33.42 7.57
N SER A 94 3.42 34.58 7.15
CA SER A 94 3.25 35.74 8.03
C SER A 94 2.35 35.42 9.22
N ILE A 95 1.17 34.84 8.93
CA ILE A 95 0.19 34.46 9.95
C ILE A 95 0.78 33.40 10.90
N ALA A 96 1.54 32.45 10.35
CA ALA A 96 2.20 31.43 11.16
C ALA A 96 3.24 32.02 12.13
N LEU A 97 4.03 33.01 11.69
CA LEU A 97 5.00 33.70 12.53
C LEU A 97 4.33 34.52 13.61
N ASP A 98 3.32 35.33 13.24
CA ASP A 98 2.58 36.14 14.20
C ASP A 98 1.92 35.24 15.26
N TYR A 99 1.34 34.11 14.84
CA TYR A 99 0.75 33.15 15.77
C TYR A 99 1.81 32.50 16.67
N LYS A 100 2.99 32.14 16.15
CA LYS A 100 4.11 31.59 16.92
C LYS A 100 4.54 32.52 18.04
N GLU A 101 4.52 33.83 17.82
CA GLU A 101 4.89 34.83 18.82
C GLU A 101 3.84 35.00 19.94
N THR A 102 2.62 34.50 19.73
CA THR A 102 1.52 34.61 20.72
C THR A 102 1.35 33.37 21.59
N ILE A 103 2.06 32.27 21.29
CA ILE A 103 1.93 31.00 22.02
C ILE A 103 3.22 30.63 22.74
N ASP A 104 3.09 30.01 23.93
CA ASP A 104 4.19 29.41 24.66
C ASP A 104 4.52 27.97 24.21
N ASP A 105 3.83 27.46 23.19
CA ASP A 105 3.92 26.10 22.68
C ASP A 105 4.77 26.04 21.40
N GLU A 106 5.34 24.87 21.10
CA GLU A 106 6.08 24.65 19.87
C GLU A 106 5.15 24.68 18.66
N LEU A 107 5.50 25.50 17.65
CA LEU A 107 4.82 25.56 16.36
C LEU A 107 5.70 24.98 15.26
N ARG A 108 5.17 24.01 14.50
CA ARG A 108 5.79 23.48 13.28
C ARG A 108 4.87 23.65 12.09
N LEU A 109 5.44 23.99 10.95
CA LEU A 109 4.73 24.02 9.66
C LEU A 109 4.75 22.63 9.04
N TYR A 110 3.59 22.10 8.69
CA TYR A 110 3.43 20.87 7.92
C TYR A 110 3.09 21.22 6.48
N THR A 111 4.01 20.97 5.56
CA THR A 111 3.88 21.35 4.14
C THR A 111 4.57 20.34 3.23
N ASN A 112 3.97 20.07 2.07
CA ASN A 112 4.58 19.33 0.96
C ASN A 112 5.30 20.25 -0.04
N ASP A 113 5.15 21.57 0.08
CA ASP A 113 5.83 22.53 -0.78
C ASP A 113 7.25 22.79 -0.31
N VAL A 114 8.22 22.32 -1.11
CA VAL A 114 9.66 22.50 -0.84
C VAL A 114 10.02 23.98 -0.77
N SER A 115 9.46 24.83 -1.64
CA SER A 115 9.72 26.28 -1.64
C SER A 115 9.21 26.92 -0.36
N MET A 116 8.02 26.54 0.08
CA MET A 116 7.43 27.02 1.33
C MET A 116 8.23 26.56 2.55
N SER A 117 8.67 25.30 2.58
CA SER A 117 9.53 24.75 3.64
C SER A 117 10.85 25.50 3.75
N LEU A 118 11.51 25.81 2.61
CA LEU A 118 12.76 26.59 2.61
C LEU A 118 12.58 28.00 3.13
N LYS A 119 11.49 28.68 2.73
CA LYS A 119 11.14 30.03 3.22
C LYS A 119 10.87 30.02 4.74
N ALA A 120 10.06 29.05 5.20
CA ALA A 120 9.70 28.89 6.60
C ALA A 120 10.94 28.68 7.50
N LYS A 121 11.86 27.78 7.08
CA LYS A 121 13.13 27.57 7.79
C LYS A 121 13.97 28.84 7.90
N LYS A 122 14.03 29.64 6.83
CA LYS A 122 14.75 30.95 6.85
C LYS A 122 14.10 31.97 7.78
N LEU A 123 12.79 31.89 7.96
CA LEU A 123 12.02 32.72 8.88
C LEU A 123 12.05 32.19 10.33
N GLY A 124 12.67 31.03 10.59
CA GLY A 124 12.77 30.44 11.93
C GLY A 124 11.54 29.59 12.31
N ILE A 125 10.77 29.11 11.36
CA ILE A 125 9.71 28.13 11.58
C ILE A 125 10.27 26.74 11.24
N GLU A 126 10.21 25.81 12.19
CA GLU A 126 10.50 24.41 11.91
C GLU A 126 9.43 23.79 11.00
N CYS A 127 9.87 22.95 10.07
CA CYS A 127 8.97 22.33 9.11
C CYS A 127 8.98 20.82 9.28
N ILE A 128 7.80 20.24 9.19
CA ILE A 128 7.59 18.81 9.00
C ILE A 128 7.19 18.65 7.53
N SER A 129 7.95 17.86 6.78
CA SER A 129 7.60 17.51 5.40
C SER A 129 7.21 16.04 5.36
N PRO A 130 6.06 15.70 4.78
CA PRO A 130 5.64 14.30 4.59
C PRO A 130 6.64 13.46 3.76
N GLU A 131 7.39 14.10 2.87
CA GLU A 131 8.39 13.42 2.04
C GLU A 131 9.69 13.09 2.79
N TYR A 132 9.95 13.70 3.94
CA TYR A 132 11.16 13.47 4.75
C TYR A 132 10.96 12.54 5.95
N GLU A 133 9.75 12.21 6.33
CA GLU A 133 9.55 10.99 7.08
C GLU A 133 9.74 9.85 6.06
N GLU A 134 10.88 9.14 6.16
CA GLU A 134 11.04 7.86 5.51
C GLU A 134 9.72 7.14 5.70
N ASP A 135 9.07 6.83 4.59
CA ASP A 135 7.81 6.12 4.60
C ASP A 135 8.12 4.75 5.22
N LYS A 136 8.04 4.66 6.54
CA LYS A 136 8.02 3.39 7.25
C LYS A 136 6.66 2.76 6.96
N SER A 137 6.38 2.60 5.66
CA SER A 137 5.23 1.85 5.22
C SER A 137 5.32 0.48 5.88
N TYR A 138 4.28 0.08 6.55
CA TYR A 138 4.22 -1.21 7.20
C TYR A 138 4.55 -2.32 6.21
N LYS A 139 5.63 -3.05 6.44
CA LYS A 139 6.12 -4.08 5.51
C LYS A 139 5.54 -5.46 5.77
N GLY A 140 4.83 -5.62 6.89
CA GLY A 140 4.39 -6.93 7.36
C GLY A 140 5.51 -7.74 7.98
N TYR A 141 6.69 -7.15 8.13
CA TYR A 141 7.82 -7.72 8.85
C TYR A 141 8.74 -6.64 9.42
N ILE A 142 9.46 -7.02 10.46
CA ILE A 142 10.61 -6.30 11.01
C ILE A 142 11.85 -7.16 10.88
N GLU A 143 13.03 -6.53 10.86
CA GLU A 143 14.31 -7.21 10.76
C GLU A 143 15.13 -6.96 12.03
N ILE A 144 15.66 -8.04 12.61
CA ILE A 144 16.59 -7.98 13.73
C ILE A 144 17.87 -8.74 13.39
N LYS A 145 19.00 -8.20 13.83
CA LYS A 145 20.32 -8.79 13.55
C LYS A 145 21.22 -8.62 14.76
N GLY A 146 21.79 -9.72 15.22
CA GLY A 146 22.68 -9.76 16.36
C GLY A 146 23.18 -11.17 16.59
N THR A 147 23.82 -11.41 17.73
CA THR A 147 24.10 -12.78 18.18
C THR A 147 22.81 -13.52 18.52
N GLU A 148 22.85 -14.84 18.57
CA GLU A 148 21.68 -15.66 18.92
C GLU A 148 21.07 -15.23 20.27
N GLU A 149 21.90 -14.94 21.28
CA GLU A 149 21.43 -14.47 22.60
C GLU A 149 20.75 -13.09 22.55
N GLU A 150 21.30 -12.16 21.79
CA GLU A 150 20.72 -10.83 21.60
C GLU A 150 19.39 -10.89 20.85
N ASN A 151 19.32 -11.70 19.80
CA ASN A 151 18.10 -11.90 19.04
C ASN A 151 17.00 -12.58 19.86
N ASP A 152 17.34 -13.60 20.66
CA ASP A 152 16.41 -14.24 21.60
C ASP A 152 15.87 -13.26 22.65
N TYR A 153 16.73 -12.38 23.16
CA TYR A 153 16.31 -11.33 24.08
C TYR A 153 15.33 -10.36 23.39
N THR A 154 15.68 -9.89 22.19
CA THR A 154 14.84 -8.97 21.41
C THR A 154 13.48 -9.58 21.05
N LEU A 155 13.43 -10.86 20.67
CA LEU A 155 12.17 -11.57 20.40
C LEU A 155 11.27 -11.60 21.63
N ARG A 156 11.84 -11.84 22.82
CA ARG A 156 11.07 -11.82 24.08
C ARG A 156 10.55 -10.41 24.41
N GLU A 157 11.37 -9.38 24.24
CA GLU A 157 10.92 -8.00 24.44
C GLU A 157 9.76 -7.64 23.48
N LEU A 158 9.87 -7.99 22.19
CA LEU A 158 8.82 -7.74 21.20
C LEU A 158 7.52 -8.45 21.55
N MET A 159 7.58 -9.71 22.04
CA MET A 159 6.40 -10.47 22.46
C MET A 159 5.57 -9.73 23.53
N PHE A 160 6.24 -9.04 24.46
CA PHE A 160 5.57 -8.35 25.56
C PHE A 160 5.37 -6.86 25.32
N SER A 161 5.89 -6.30 24.23
CA SER A 161 5.84 -4.87 23.95
C SER A 161 4.43 -4.38 23.54
N GLY A 162 3.61 -5.27 22.99
CA GLY A 162 2.32 -4.92 22.40
C GLY A 162 2.45 -4.11 21.09
N THR A 163 3.63 -4.12 20.46
CA THR A 163 3.90 -3.35 19.23
C THR A 163 3.73 -4.16 17.96
N LEU A 164 3.69 -5.49 18.08
CA LEU A 164 3.53 -6.39 16.93
C LEU A 164 2.08 -6.49 16.50
N HIS A 165 1.87 -6.47 15.20
CA HIS A 165 0.56 -6.71 14.60
C HIS A 165 0.32 -8.21 14.36
N PRO A 166 -0.91 -8.70 14.40
CA PRO A 166 -1.21 -10.09 14.06
C PRO A 166 -0.68 -10.46 12.67
N ASN A 167 -0.10 -11.66 12.54
CA ASN A 167 0.53 -12.17 11.32
C ASN A 167 1.76 -11.41 10.83
N GLU A 168 2.32 -10.51 11.64
CA GLU A 168 3.59 -9.86 11.34
C GLU A 168 4.76 -10.83 11.47
N TYR A 169 5.72 -10.72 10.57
CA TYR A 169 6.93 -11.54 10.58
C TYR A 169 8.08 -10.82 11.26
N ILE A 170 8.94 -11.56 11.93
CA ILE A 170 10.24 -11.11 12.39
C ILE A 170 11.30 -11.91 11.62
N ILE A 171 12.06 -11.21 10.79
CA ILE A 171 13.23 -11.78 10.10
C ILE A 171 14.43 -11.63 11.01
N VAL A 172 14.94 -12.75 11.46
CA VAL A 172 16.05 -12.82 12.39
C VAL A 172 17.32 -13.21 11.64
N THR A 173 18.40 -12.47 11.86
CA THR A 173 19.71 -12.80 11.31
C THR A 173 20.69 -13.00 12.47
N ASP A 174 21.05 -14.25 12.71
CA ASP A 174 22.08 -14.62 13.69
C ASP A 174 23.46 -14.41 13.09
N VAL A 175 24.30 -13.72 13.83
CA VAL A 175 25.70 -13.45 13.48
C VAL A 175 26.61 -14.25 14.39
N VAL A 176 27.41 -15.12 13.80
CA VAL A 176 28.37 -15.97 14.52
C VAL A 176 29.78 -15.68 14.03
N GLU A 177 30.67 -15.34 14.93
CA GLU A 177 32.10 -15.20 14.64
C GLU A 177 32.83 -16.50 14.92
N MET A 178 33.46 -17.09 13.93
CA MET A 178 34.28 -18.32 14.04
C MET A 178 35.59 -18.14 13.25
N ASP A 179 36.70 -18.35 13.91
CA ASP A 179 38.05 -18.31 13.33
C ASP A 179 38.38 -16.95 12.62
N GLY A 180 37.77 -15.83 13.06
CA GLY A 180 37.96 -14.51 12.50
C GLY A 180 37.12 -14.25 11.25
N GLU A 181 36.22 -15.14 10.89
CA GLU A 181 35.21 -14.96 9.85
C GLU A 181 33.82 -14.80 10.47
N THR A 182 33.01 -13.95 9.86
CA THR A 182 31.60 -13.71 10.27
C THR A 182 30.67 -14.52 9.41
N PHE A 183 29.85 -15.36 10.04
CA PHE A 183 28.80 -16.14 9.37
C PHE A 183 27.43 -15.60 9.76
N GLU A 184 26.53 -15.51 8.78
CA GLU A 184 25.16 -15.05 8.99
C GLU A 184 24.18 -16.16 8.61
N LYS A 185 23.21 -16.38 9.50
CA LYS A 185 22.09 -17.30 9.24
C LYS A 185 20.78 -16.57 9.48
N SER A 186 19.94 -16.49 8.43
CA SER A 186 18.65 -15.82 8.52
C SER A 186 17.52 -16.84 8.53
N TYR A 187 16.52 -16.56 9.35
CA TYR A 187 15.23 -17.27 9.40
C TYR A 187 14.12 -16.26 9.72
N ALA A 188 12.87 -16.68 9.64
CA ALA A 188 11.76 -15.84 10.03
C ALA A 188 10.78 -16.58 10.94
N VAL A 189 10.18 -15.85 11.86
CA VAL A 189 9.07 -16.30 12.69
C VAL A 189 7.88 -15.38 12.46
N LYS A 190 6.66 -15.92 12.60
CA LYS A 190 5.41 -15.17 12.45
C LYS A 190 4.77 -14.96 13.81
N TRP A 191 4.40 -13.73 14.14
CA TRP A 191 3.60 -13.42 15.32
C TRP A 191 2.14 -13.80 15.10
N THR A 192 1.60 -14.70 15.92
CA THR A 192 0.21 -15.18 15.80
C THR A 192 -0.79 -14.34 16.61
N GLY A 193 -0.30 -13.38 17.39
CA GLY A 193 -1.07 -12.63 18.37
C GLY A 193 -0.79 -13.06 19.82
N ASP A 194 -0.38 -14.32 20.01
CA ASP A 194 -0.10 -14.90 21.32
C ASP A 194 1.33 -15.46 21.44
N ASP A 195 1.88 -16.02 20.34
CA ASP A 195 3.18 -16.69 20.32
C ASP A 195 3.81 -16.61 18.93
N TYR A 196 5.06 -17.00 18.80
CA TYR A 196 5.78 -17.11 17.54
C TYR A 196 5.58 -18.48 16.90
N ALA A 197 5.21 -18.49 15.63
CA ALA A 197 5.17 -19.66 14.79
C ALA A 197 6.36 -19.67 13.82
N GLU A 198 7.00 -20.83 13.63
CA GLU A 198 8.00 -20.98 12.59
C GLU A 198 7.40 -20.81 11.20
N THR A 199 8.12 -20.16 10.30
CA THR A 199 7.73 -20.09 8.89
C THR A 199 7.86 -21.43 8.21
N VAL A 200 6.82 -21.82 7.48
CA VAL A 200 6.76 -23.11 6.79
C VAL A 200 6.83 -22.90 5.28
N ILE A 201 7.94 -23.34 4.68
CA ILE A 201 8.11 -23.33 3.24
C ILE A 201 7.83 -24.73 2.69
N PRO A 202 6.89 -24.87 1.74
CA PRO A 202 6.56 -26.17 1.16
C PRO A 202 7.76 -26.74 0.40
N LYS A 203 7.89 -28.08 0.39
CA LYS A 203 8.88 -28.79 -0.41
C LYS A 203 8.50 -28.76 -1.89
N SER A 204 8.59 -27.60 -2.51
CA SER A 204 8.26 -27.35 -3.91
C SER A 204 9.51 -27.05 -4.72
N LYS A 205 9.55 -27.51 -5.98
CA LYS A 205 10.61 -27.12 -6.92
C LYS A 205 10.37 -25.69 -7.44
N ALA A 206 9.12 -25.26 -7.51
CA ALA A 206 8.73 -23.95 -8.02
C ALA A 206 8.81 -22.84 -6.95
N LEU A 207 8.51 -23.16 -5.69
CA LEU A 207 8.45 -22.20 -4.59
C LEU A 207 9.76 -22.21 -3.78
N LYS A 208 10.83 -21.71 -4.38
CA LYS A 208 12.12 -21.49 -3.71
C LYS A 208 12.31 -19.99 -3.48
N PRO A 209 12.23 -19.50 -2.22
CA PRO A 209 12.46 -18.10 -1.94
C PRO A 209 13.91 -17.71 -2.27
N LYS A 210 14.09 -16.53 -2.83
CA LYS A 210 15.40 -15.95 -3.12
C LYS A 210 15.90 -15.03 -1.99
N ASN A 211 14.99 -14.59 -1.14
CA ASN A 211 15.25 -13.77 0.05
C ASN A 211 14.21 -14.07 1.13
N MET A 212 14.41 -13.52 2.33
CA MET A 212 13.54 -13.78 3.48
C MET A 212 12.12 -13.21 3.32
N PRO A 213 11.88 -11.97 2.77
CA PRO A 213 10.53 -11.51 2.50
C PRO A 213 9.74 -12.44 1.57
N GLN A 214 10.38 -13.04 0.55
CA GLN A 214 9.72 -14.06 -0.27
C GLN A 214 9.39 -15.34 0.52
N ALA A 215 10.22 -15.72 1.48
CA ALA A 215 9.93 -16.84 2.37
C ALA A 215 8.69 -16.54 3.23
N CYS A 216 8.60 -15.34 3.80
CA CYS A 216 7.43 -14.88 4.54
C CYS A 216 6.16 -14.87 3.67
N ALA A 217 6.25 -14.36 2.44
CA ALA A 217 5.12 -14.34 1.50
C ALA A 217 4.64 -15.75 1.14
N ILE A 218 5.56 -16.71 0.96
CA ILE A 218 5.19 -18.10 0.71
C ILE A 218 4.51 -18.70 1.95
N ASP A 219 5.05 -18.52 3.16
CA ASP A 219 4.40 -18.98 4.39
C ASP A 219 2.99 -18.38 4.53
N LEU A 220 2.84 -17.07 4.29
CA LEU A 220 1.56 -16.40 4.31
C LEU A 220 0.56 -17.04 3.35
N MET A 221 0.99 -17.38 2.14
CA MET A 221 0.13 -18.09 1.17
C MET A 221 -0.42 -19.38 1.73
N PHE A 222 0.39 -20.13 2.48
CA PHE A 222 0.03 -21.45 3.06
C PHE A 222 -0.65 -21.34 4.43
N SER A 223 -0.73 -20.17 5.04
CA SER A 223 -1.46 -19.94 6.30
C SER A 223 -2.96 -20.00 6.08
N LYS A 224 -3.60 -21.09 6.49
CA LYS A 224 -5.04 -21.33 6.30
C LYS A 224 -5.90 -20.40 7.16
N GLU A 225 -5.40 -20.04 8.32
CA GLU A 225 -6.07 -19.20 9.32
C GLU A 225 -6.14 -17.73 8.89
N VAL A 226 -5.35 -17.36 7.87
CA VAL A 226 -5.26 -15.99 7.33
C VAL A 226 -5.88 -15.96 5.94
N PRO A 227 -7.21 -15.77 5.81
CA PRO A 227 -7.90 -15.85 4.52
C PRO A 227 -7.66 -14.61 3.63
N ILE A 228 -7.23 -13.48 4.17
CA ILE A 228 -6.94 -12.25 3.43
C ILE A 228 -5.43 -12.04 3.41
N LYS A 229 -4.84 -12.18 2.22
CA LYS A 229 -3.39 -12.13 2.02
C LYS A 229 -3.04 -10.96 1.11
N ILE A 230 -2.15 -10.10 1.57
CA ILE A 230 -1.71 -8.92 0.83
C ILE A 230 -0.20 -9.06 0.57
N ILE A 231 0.18 -9.18 -0.69
CA ILE A 231 1.58 -9.30 -1.12
C ILE A 231 1.90 -8.13 -2.03
N CYS A 232 2.49 -7.09 -1.44
CA CYS A 232 2.89 -5.88 -2.16
C CYS A 232 4.38 -5.89 -2.51
N GLY A 233 4.81 -4.96 -3.35
CA GLY A 233 6.23 -4.76 -3.65
C GLY A 233 6.48 -4.30 -5.08
N GLY A 234 7.69 -3.85 -5.34
CA GLY A 234 8.10 -3.30 -6.63
C GLY A 234 8.06 -4.27 -7.80
N TYR A 235 8.34 -3.74 -8.99
CA TYR A 235 8.50 -4.56 -10.19
C TYR A 235 9.57 -5.63 -10.00
N GLY A 236 9.25 -6.87 -10.41
CA GLY A 236 10.20 -7.98 -10.39
C GLY A 236 10.50 -8.58 -9.03
N SER A 237 9.79 -8.19 -7.99
CA SER A 237 9.92 -8.80 -6.66
C SER A 237 9.35 -10.22 -6.56
N GLY A 238 8.56 -10.66 -7.55
CA GLY A 238 8.01 -12.02 -7.64
C GLY A 238 6.60 -12.20 -7.07
N LYS A 239 5.87 -11.10 -6.77
CA LYS A 239 4.50 -11.12 -6.23
C LYS A 239 3.56 -12.10 -6.94
N THR A 240 3.30 -11.82 -8.21
CA THR A 240 2.37 -12.60 -9.04
C THR A 240 2.84 -14.04 -9.21
N TYR A 241 4.15 -14.27 -9.35
CA TYR A 241 4.73 -15.61 -9.42
C TYR A 241 4.45 -16.41 -8.14
N ILE A 242 4.74 -15.83 -6.97
CA ILE A 242 4.53 -16.50 -5.68
C ILE A 242 3.03 -16.78 -5.50
N ALA A 243 2.16 -15.79 -5.77
CA ALA A 243 0.71 -15.95 -5.61
C ALA A 243 0.18 -17.10 -6.48
N VAL A 244 0.51 -17.12 -7.79
CA VAL A 244 -0.02 -18.11 -8.73
C VAL A 244 0.59 -19.50 -8.47
N LYS A 245 1.89 -19.61 -8.24
CA LYS A 245 2.53 -20.91 -7.96
C LYS A 245 2.08 -21.52 -6.62
N SER A 246 1.89 -20.68 -5.60
CA SER A 246 1.29 -21.14 -4.35
C SER A 246 -0.14 -21.60 -4.53
N ALA A 247 -0.92 -20.89 -5.35
CA ALA A 247 -2.32 -21.25 -5.62
C ALA A 247 -2.46 -22.64 -6.27
N GLU A 248 -1.59 -23.00 -7.22
CA GLU A 248 -1.59 -24.33 -7.83
C GLU A 248 -1.41 -25.44 -6.78
N GLU A 249 -0.53 -25.24 -5.80
CA GLU A 249 -0.32 -26.23 -4.73
C GLU A 249 -1.45 -26.22 -3.70
N LEU A 250 -1.99 -25.02 -3.37
CA LEU A 250 -3.04 -24.85 -2.38
C LEU A 250 -4.39 -25.42 -2.81
N ILE A 251 -4.72 -25.34 -4.10
CA ILE A 251 -5.94 -25.91 -4.66
C ILE A 251 -6.02 -27.39 -4.32
N ASN A 252 -4.94 -28.13 -4.56
CA ASN A 252 -4.88 -29.57 -4.27
C ASN A 252 -4.83 -29.84 -2.76
N LYS A 253 -4.11 -29.02 -1.99
CA LYS A 253 -3.87 -29.24 -0.55
C LYS A 253 -5.10 -28.90 0.31
N TYR A 254 -5.82 -27.83 -0.03
CA TYR A 254 -6.95 -27.33 0.76
C TYR A 254 -8.30 -27.53 0.10
N HIS A 255 -8.34 -28.22 -1.02
CA HIS A 255 -9.58 -28.56 -1.73
C HIS A 255 -10.41 -27.35 -2.14
N TYR A 256 -9.76 -26.29 -2.64
CA TYR A 256 -10.50 -25.26 -3.35
C TYR A 256 -11.06 -25.85 -4.63
N SER A 257 -12.33 -25.62 -4.87
CA SER A 257 -12.99 -26.08 -6.10
C SER A 257 -12.74 -25.14 -7.30
N LYS A 258 -12.30 -23.91 -7.02
CA LYS A 258 -12.09 -22.86 -8.02
C LYS A 258 -10.84 -22.03 -7.76
N LEU A 259 -10.12 -21.72 -8.84
CA LEU A 259 -9.15 -20.62 -8.92
C LEU A 259 -9.77 -19.48 -9.71
N LEU A 260 -9.96 -18.34 -9.07
CA LEU A 260 -10.51 -17.14 -9.69
C LEU A 260 -9.42 -16.07 -9.81
N LEU A 261 -9.03 -15.76 -11.04
CA LEU A 261 -8.08 -14.69 -11.33
C LEU A 261 -8.85 -13.41 -11.64
N VAL A 262 -8.52 -12.33 -10.95
CA VAL A 262 -9.17 -11.02 -11.11
C VAL A 262 -8.13 -9.98 -11.43
N ARG A 263 -8.39 -9.16 -12.44
CA ARG A 263 -7.56 -8.01 -12.80
C ARG A 263 -8.40 -6.89 -13.38
N ASN A 264 -8.04 -5.64 -13.06
CA ASN A 264 -8.67 -4.48 -13.67
C ASN A 264 -7.99 -4.20 -15.01
N PRO A 265 -8.70 -4.27 -16.15
CA PRO A 265 -8.12 -3.99 -17.45
C PRO A 265 -7.97 -2.47 -17.64
N ILE A 266 -6.82 -1.91 -17.26
CA ILE A 266 -6.50 -0.52 -17.54
C ILE A 266 -5.62 -0.47 -18.78
N PRO A 267 -6.02 0.26 -19.84
CA PRO A 267 -5.20 0.43 -21.02
C PRO A 267 -3.93 1.24 -20.68
N ALA A 268 -2.78 0.82 -21.18
CA ALA A 268 -1.58 1.65 -21.15
C ALA A 268 -1.85 2.97 -21.92
N ASP A 269 -1.38 4.10 -21.39
CA ASP A 269 -1.47 5.43 -22.00
C ASP A 269 -2.88 5.98 -22.28
N ASN A 270 -3.89 5.63 -21.48
CA ASN A 270 -5.28 6.09 -21.66
C ASN A 270 -5.85 5.87 -23.07
N ILE A 271 -5.33 4.89 -23.80
CA ILE A 271 -5.89 4.49 -25.08
C ILE A 271 -7.20 3.77 -24.77
N ASP A 272 -8.32 4.42 -25.04
CA ASP A 272 -9.64 3.80 -24.92
C ASP A 272 -9.68 2.57 -25.82
N ILE A 273 -9.84 1.38 -25.22
CA ILE A 273 -9.91 0.12 -25.97
C ILE A 273 -11.15 0.06 -26.88
N GLY A 274 -11.99 1.10 -26.80
CA GLY A 274 -13.14 1.32 -27.70
C GLY A 274 -14.06 0.11 -27.85
N ALA A 275 -14.98 0.17 -28.79
CA ALA A 275 -15.82 -0.94 -29.20
C ALA A 275 -15.04 -1.88 -30.16
N LEU A 276 -13.97 -2.52 -29.68
CA LEU A 276 -13.34 -3.58 -30.46
C LEU A 276 -14.38 -4.68 -30.72
N PRO A 277 -14.57 -5.13 -31.97
CA PRO A 277 -15.39 -6.30 -32.26
C PRO A 277 -14.74 -7.53 -31.62
N GLY A 278 -15.52 -8.40 -31.02
CA GLY A 278 -15.05 -9.61 -30.38
C GLY A 278 -15.80 -9.98 -29.10
N THR A 279 -15.59 -11.18 -28.60
CA THR A 279 -16.16 -11.64 -27.33
C THR A 279 -15.52 -10.89 -26.14
N LYS A 280 -16.10 -10.97 -24.96
CA LYS A 280 -15.52 -10.50 -23.70
C LYS A 280 -14.08 -10.98 -23.54
N HIS A 281 -13.79 -12.15 -24.03
CA HIS A 281 -12.55 -12.90 -24.10
C HIS A 281 -11.46 -12.21 -24.90
N ASP A 282 -11.77 -11.89 -26.14
CA ASP A 282 -10.82 -11.28 -27.06
C ASP A 282 -10.34 -9.92 -26.54
N LYS A 283 -11.17 -9.29 -25.69
CA LYS A 283 -10.89 -7.94 -25.15
C LYS A 283 -10.06 -7.93 -23.87
N VAL A 284 -10.16 -8.94 -23.03
CA VAL A 284 -9.53 -8.92 -21.72
C VAL A 284 -8.48 -10.01 -21.50
N GLY A 285 -8.39 -11.02 -22.38
CA GLY A 285 -7.50 -12.17 -22.21
C GLY A 285 -6.03 -11.78 -22.05
N SER A 286 -5.56 -10.78 -22.82
CA SER A 286 -4.18 -10.29 -22.74
C SER A 286 -3.80 -9.73 -21.37
N TYR A 287 -4.76 -9.17 -20.61
CA TYR A 287 -4.49 -8.63 -19.28
C TYR A 287 -4.19 -9.72 -18.24
N PHE A 288 -4.67 -10.94 -18.44
CA PHE A 288 -4.41 -12.07 -17.55
C PHE A 288 -3.11 -12.81 -17.84
N GLN A 289 -2.41 -12.43 -18.92
CA GLN A 289 -1.16 -13.07 -19.34
C GLN A 289 -0.10 -13.06 -18.25
N SER A 290 -0.02 -11.98 -17.45
CA SER A 290 0.90 -11.86 -16.31
C SER A 290 0.72 -12.96 -15.27
N MET A 291 -0.51 -13.47 -15.10
CA MET A 291 -0.82 -14.55 -14.16
C MET A 291 -0.76 -15.91 -14.84
N THR A 292 -1.41 -16.05 -15.99
CA THR A 292 -1.55 -17.35 -16.67
C THR A 292 -0.24 -17.94 -17.15
N GLN A 293 0.77 -17.11 -17.50
CA GLN A 293 2.12 -17.58 -17.83
C GLN A 293 2.80 -18.40 -16.72
N TYR A 294 2.37 -18.25 -15.48
CA TYR A 294 2.94 -18.98 -14.35
C TYR A 294 2.17 -20.25 -13.99
N LEU A 295 0.98 -20.48 -14.57
CA LEU A 295 0.27 -21.74 -14.37
C LEU A 295 1.03 -22.89 -15.06
N SER A 296 1.28 -23.98 -14.31
CA SER A 296 1.94 -25.17 -14.83
C SER A 296 0.99 -25.95 -15.74
N ASP A 297 1.53 -26.49 -16.83
CA ASP A 297 0.75 -27.28 -17.82
C ASP A 297 -0.40 -26.50 -18.50
N VAL A 298 -0.40 -25.18 -18.39
CA VAL A 298 -1.13 -24.35 -19.31
C VAL A 298 -0.36 -24.43 -20.62
N SER A 299 -0.88 -25.17 -21.60
CA SER A 299 -0.30 -25.21 -22.95
C SER A 299 -0.25 -23.78 -23.50
N LEU A 300 0.76 -23.48 -24.35
CA LEU A 300 0.83 -22.18 -25.02
C LEU A 300 -0.51 -21.78 -25.70
N ASN A 301 -1.34 -22.74 -26.05
CA ASN A 301 -2.67 -22.52 -26.63
C ASN A 301 -3.70 -22.02 -25.61
N MET A 302 -3.53 -22.26 -24.31
CA MET A 302 -4.35 -21.58 -23.30
C MET A 302 -4.10 -20.07 -23.27
N TYR A 303 -2.98 -19.63 -23.79
CA TYR A 303 -2.65 -18.22 -23.94
C TYR A 303 -3.52 -17.50 -24.97
N GLU A 304 -3.73 -18.15 -26.09
CA GLU A 304 -4.55 -17.59 -27.19
C GLU A 304 -6.04 -17.74 -26.92
N ASP A 305 -6.43 -18.80 -26.18
CA ASP A 305 -7.83 -19.12 -25.86
C ASP A 305 -8.01 -19.57 -24.41
N SER A 306 -7.70 -18.71 -23.44
CA SER A 306 -7.87 -19.02 -22.00
C SER A 306 -9.30 -19.34 -21.58
N PHE A 307 -10.22 -19.33 -22.51
CA PHE A 307 -11.62 -19.70 -22.37
C PHE A 307 -12.06 -20.78 -23.38
N ASP A 308 -11.13 -21.33 -24.08
CA ASP A 308 -11.42 -22.51 -24.87
C ASP A 308 -12.03 -23.57 -23.94
N PRO A 309 -13.20 -24.15 -24.29
CA PRO A 309 -13.83 -25.25 -23.56
C PRO A 309 -12.87 -26.38 -23.22
N ASP A 310 -11.90 -26.70 -24.10
CA ASP A 310 -10.92 -27.75 -23.88
C ASP A 310 -9.94 -27.41 -22.75
N ASN A 311 -9.63 -26.14 -22.55
CA ASN A 311 -8.75 -25.66 -21.48
C ASN A 311 -9.46 -25.61 -20.14
N LEU A 312 -10.72 -25.17 -20.12
CA LEU A 312 -11.59 -25.28 -18.94
C LEU A 312 -11.80 -26.75 -18.54
N GLU A 313 -11.92 -27.66 -19.50
CA GLU A 313 -11.98 -29.09 -19.27
C GLU A 313 -10.66 -29.65 -18.71
N ALA A 314 -9.52 -29.15 -19.13
CA ALA A 314 -8.21 -29.55 -18.58
C ALA A 314 -8.08 -29.17 -17.10
N ALA A 315 -8.54 -28.00 -16.70
CA ALA A 315 -8.58 -27.59 -15.29
C ALA A 315 -9.56 -28.47 -14.49
N LYS A 316 -10.74 -28.75 -15.03
CA LYS A 316 -11.72 -29.68 -14.41
C LYS A 316 -11.18 -31.09 -14.24
N ARG A 317 -10.42 -31.61 -15.21
CA ARG A 317 -9.74 -32.92 -15.07
C ARG A 317 -8.72 -32.95 -13.92
N ARG A 318 -8.21 -31.80 -13.52
CA ARG A 318 -7.33 -31.62 -12.33
C ARG A 318 -8.11 -31.39 -11.05
N GLY A 319 -9.44 -31.32 -11.12
CA GLY A 319 -10.32 -31.21 -9.97
C GLY A 319 -10.63 -29.78 -9.51
N TYR A 320 -10.31 -28.76 -10.32
CA TYR A 320 -10.71 -27.38 -10.04
C TYR A 320 -11.20 -26.65 -11.28
N GLU A 321 -11.96 -25.59 -11.06
CA GLU A 321 -12.43 -24.67 -12.11
C GLU A 321 -11.49 -23.45 -12.17
N LEU A 322 -10.99 -23.11 -13.37
CA LEU A 322 -10.26 -21.86 -13.61
C LEU A 322 -11.23 -20.82 -14.18
N GLU A 323 -11.35 -19.68 -13.53
CA GLU A 323 -12.18 -18.55 -13.97
C GLU A 323 -11.35 -17.26 -13.97
N MET A 324 -11.55 -16.42 -15.00
CA MET A 324 -10.95 -15.09 -15.11
C MET A 324 -12.05 -14.05 -15.18
N GLU A 325 -11.93 -13.00 -14.35
CA GLU A 325 -12.97 -12.01 -14.22
C GLU A 325 -12.44 -10.60 -14.01
N ILE A 326 -13.20 -9.60 -14.40
CA ILE A 326 -12.90 -8.21 -14.08
C ILE A 326 -13.74 -7.77 -12.86
N PRO A 327 -13.23 -6.84 -12.01
CA PRO A 327 -13.88 -6.47 -10.76
C PRO A 327 -15.35 -6.06 -10.90
N SER A 328 -15.70 -5.34 -11.97
CA SER A 328 -17.05 -4.83 -12.18
C SER A 328 -18.11 -5.93 -12.40
N PHE A 329 -17.72 -7.11 -12.90
CA PHE A 329 -18.64 -8.23 -13.13
C PHE A 329 -18.81 -9.14 -11.89
N MET A 330 -18.05 -8.89 -10.84
CA MET A 330 -18.22 -9.59 -9.57
C MET A 330 -19.43 -9.10 -8.75
N LYS A 331 -20.08 -8.02 -9.20
CA LYS A 331 -21.25 -7.46 -8.50
C LYS A 331 -22.42 -8.45 -8.46
N GLY A 332 -22.93 -8.71 -7.25
CA GLY A 332 -24.07 -9.62 -7.06
C GLY A 332 -23.73 -11.11 -7.04
N ARG A 333 -22.45 -11.49 -7.12
CA ARG A 333 -21.99 -12.88 -7.01
C ARG A 333 -21.37 -13.11 -5.62
N SER A 334 -21.43 -14.32 -5.11
CA SER A 334 -20.60 -14.82 -4.01
C SER A 334 -19.86 -16.05 -4.51
N VAL A 335 -18.64 -16.26 -3.99
CA VAL A 335 -17.77 -17.37 -4.38
C VAL A 335 -17.40 -18.19 -3.14
N ASP A 336 -17.75 -19.47 -3.16
CA ASP A 336 -17.43 -20.43 -2.12
C ASP A 336 -16.33 -21.37 -2.60
N GLU A 337 -15.59 -21.97 -1.67
CA GLU A 337 -14.50 -22.91 -1.92
C GLU A 337 -13.51 -22.42 -3.00
N THR A 338 -13.30 -21.08 -3.03
CA THR A 338 -12.57 -20.39 -4.08
C THR A 338 -11.30 -19.75 -3.53
N LEU A 339 -10.19 -19.93 -4.23
CA LEU A 339 -9.00 -19.10 -4.05
C LEU A 339 -9.05 -17.98 -5.11
N MET A 340 -9.27 -16.74 -4.67
CA MET A 340 -9.28 -15.56 -5.54
C MET A 340 -7.93 -14.88 -5.51
N ILE A 341 -7.32 -14.63 -6.67
CA ILE A 341 -6.12 -13.79 -6.82
C ILE A 341 -6.53 -12.52 -7.55
N VAL A 342 -6.27 -11.38 -6.93
CA VAL A 342 -6.48 -10.04 -7.49
C VAL A 342 -5.09 -9.45 -7.78
N ASP A 343 -4.75 -9.33 -9.06
CA ASP A 343 -3.45 -8.81 -9.49
C ASP A 343 -3.54 -7.32 -9.87
N GLU A 344 -2.43 -6.58 -9.72
CA GLU A 344 -2.33 -5.13 -9.93
C GLU A 344 -3.41 -4.36 -9.14
N CYS A 345 -3.52 -4.67 -7.83
CA CYS A 345 -4.57 -4.05 -7.01
C CYS A 345 -4.31 -2.58 -6.66
N GLU A 346 -3.14 -2.02 -6.97
CA GLU A 346 -2.88 -0.58 -7.00
C GLU A 346 -3.84 0.19 -7.91
N ASP A 347 -4.31 -0.46 -8.97
CA ASP A 347 -5.27 0.08 -9.93
C ASP A 347 -6.74 -0.08 -9.48
N LEU A 348 -6.95 -0.41 -8.22
CA LEU A 348 -8.27 -0.53 -7.62
C LEU A 348 -8.45 0.53 -6.52
N ASN A 349 -9.56 1.24 -6.56
CA ASN A 349 -9.97 2.06 -5.42
C ASN A 349 -10.56 1.18 -4.30
N LEU A 350 -10.64 1.72 -3.08
CA LEU A 350 -11.17 1.00 -1.91
C LEU A 350 -12.58 0.43 -2.15
N LYS A 351 -13.41 1.08 -2.96
CA LYS A 351 -14.77 0.61 -3.28
C LYS A 351 -14.74 -0.70 -4.07
N LEU A 352 -13.83 -0.84 -5.03
CA LEU A 352 -13.66 -2.08 -5.81
C LEU A 352 -13.03 -3.19 -4.96
N ILE A 353 -12.02 -2.88 -4.14
CA ILE A 353 -11.46 -3.85 -3.19
C ILE A 353 -12.54 -4.36 -2.23
N LYS A 354 -13.34 -3.46 -1.67
CA LYS A 354 -14.47 -3.81 -0.80
C LYS A 354 -15.53 -4.64 -1.53
N LEU A 355 -15.79 -4.33 -2.82
CA LEU A 355 -16.66 -5.13 -3.65
C LEU A 355 -16.15 -6.58 -3.75
N LEU A 356 -14.87 -6.79 -4.05
CA LEU A 356 -14.26 -8.11 -4.19
C LEU A 356 -14.24 -8.86 -2.84
N GLY A 357 -13.76 -8.23 -1.78
CA GLY A 357 -13.68 -8.84 -0.44
C GLY A 357 -15.05 -9.31 0.08
N THR A 358 -16.12 -8.54 -0.19
CA THR A 358 -17.49 -8.94 0.20
C THR A 358 -18.09 -10.06 -0.65
N ARG A 359 -17.38 -10.56 -1.66
CA ARG A 359 -17.79 -11.73 -2.47
C ARG A 359 -17.22 -13.04 -1.95
N ILE A 360 -16.19 -12.96 -1.10
CA ILE A 360 -15.54 -14.14 -0.51
C ILE A 360 -16.51 -14.82 0.44
N GLY A 361 -16.86 -16.05 0.11
CA GLY A 361 -17.79 -16.87 0.84
C GLY A 361 -17.09 -17.98 1.65
N HIS A 362 -17.83 -19.04 1.91
CA HIS A 362 -17.38 -20.11 2.78
C HIS A 362 -16.15 -20.85 2.23
N LYS A 363 -15.18 -21.18 3.09
CA LYS A 363 -13.92 -21.87 2.73
C LYS A 363 -13.16 -21.23 1.56
N SER A 364 -13.25 -19.91 1.41
CA SER A 364 -12.57 -19.17 0.36
C SER A 364 -11.49 -18.26 0.95
N ALA A 365 -10.53 -17.89 0.11
CA ALA A 365 -9.49 -16.94 0.45
C ALA A 365 -9.26 -15.94 -0.68
N ILE A 366 -8.75 -14.76 -0.33
CA ILE A 366 -8.39 -13.72 -1.29
C ILE A 366 -6.91 -13.35 -1.14
N VAL A 367 -6.22 -13.27 -2.25
CA VAL A 367 -4.84 -12.81 -2.38
C VAL A 367 -4.84 -11.54 -3.20
N LEU A 368 -4.33 -10.46 -2.63
CA LEU A 368 -4.19 -9.16 -3.28
C LEU A 368 -2.71 -8.95 -3.60
N THR A 369 -2.36 -8.83 -4.87
CA THR A 369 -0.99 -8.53 -5.30
C THR A 369 -0.94 -7.18 -5.99
N GLY A 370 0.08 -6.37 -5.71
CA GLY A 370 0.22 -5.05 -6.31
C GLY A 370 1.42 -4.26 -5.83
N ASP A 371 1.60 -3.08 -6.42
CA ASP A 371 2.63 -2.13 -6.03
C ASP A 371 2.01 -0.77 -5.76
N TRP A 372 1.83 -0.43 -4.48
CA TRP A 372 1.21 0.84 -4.09
C TRP A 372 1.98 2.10 -4.54
N HIS A 373 3.26 1.96 -4.93
CA HIS A 373 4.07 3.07 -5.46
C HIS A 373 3.85 3.32 -6.95
N GLN A 374 3.21 2.39 -7.66
CA GLN A 374 3.09 2.38 -9.11
C GLN A 374 1.67 2.56 -9.63
N ALA A 375 0.73 2.89 -8.76
CA ALA A 375 -0.64 3.15 -9.18
C ALA A 375 -0.70 4.14 -10.34
N GLU A 376 -1.48 3.82 -11.38
CA GLU A 376 -1.80 4.72 -12.49
C GLU A 376 -2.25 6.09 -11.95
N GLN A 377 -1.99 7.17 -12.70
CA GLN A 377 -2.20 8.55 -12.22
C GLN A 377 -3.56 8.77 -11.55
N GLN A 378 -4.61 8.14 -12.07
CA GLN A 378 -5.97 8.25 -11.52
C GLN A 378 -6.13 7.59 -10.15
N TYR A 379 -5.26 6.64 -9.76
CA TYR A 379 -5.27 5.91 -8.48
C TYR A 379 -4.11 6.27 -7.58
N LYS A 380 -3.11 7.03 -8.07
CA LYS A 380 -1.88 7.38 -7.35
C LYS A 380 -2.12 7.94 -5.94
N TYR A 381 -3.23 8.64 -5.75
CA TYR A 381 -3.57 9.32 -4.50
C TYR A 381 -4.80 8.71 -3.79
N ASP A 382 -5.41 7.69 -4.37
CA ASP A 382 -6.58 7.00 -3.82
C ASP A 382 -6.43 5.48 -3.95
N SER A 383 -5.20 4.98 -3.76
CA SER A 383 -4.93 3.54 -3.77
C SER A 383 -5.76 2.83 -2.72
N GLY A 384 -6.62 1.94 -3.17
CA GLY A 384 -7.48 1.16 -2.28
C GLY A 384 -6.69 0.20 -1.40
N ILE A 385 -5.51 -0.26 -1.88
CA ILE A 385 -4.67 -1.21 -1.14
C ILE A 385 -4.01 -0.55 0.08
N SER A 386 -3.50 0.67 -0.04
CA SER A 386 -2.92 1.40 1.09
C SER A 386 -3.96 1.63 2.18
N LYS A 387 -5.16 2.07 1.81
CA LYS A 387 -6.28 2.26 2.75
C LYS A 387 -6.77 0.95 3.37
N LEU A 388 -6.73 -0.15 2.62
CA LEU A 388 -7.07 -1.46 3.18
C LEU A 388 -6.07 -1.83 4.26
N ILE A 389 -4.77 -1.73 3.99
CA ILE A 389 -3.71 -2.04 4.95
C ILE A 389 -3.86 -1.20 6.22
N GLU A 390 -3.99 0.12 6.10
CA GLU A 390 -4.17 1.03 7.24
C GLU A 390 -5.37 0.66 8.13
N GLN A 391 -6.47 0.20 7.52
CA GLN A 391 -7.70 -0.13 8.24
C GLN A 391 -7.74 -1.55 8.80
N THR A 392 -6.86 -2.43 8.35
CA THR A 392 -6.91 -3.87 8.69
C THR A 392 -5.61 -4.43 9.24
N ILE A 393 -4.64 -3.57 9.55
CA ILE A 393 -3.34 -4.00 10.07
C ILE A 393 -3.44 -4.82 11.37
N ASP A 394 -4.43 -4.53 12.21
CA ASP A 394 -4.69 -5.22 13.47
C ASP A 394 -5.71 -6.37 13.35
N ASP A 395 -6.18 -6.68 12.15
CA ASP A 395 -7.16 -7.75 11.95
C ASP A 395 -6.43 -9.11 11.82
N PRO A 396 -6.69 -10.08 12.71
CA PRO A 396 -6.05 -11.39 12.66
C PRO A 396 -6.36 -12.22 11.39
N LEU A 397 -7.39 -11.84 10.64
CA LEU A 397 -7.73 -12.47 9.36
C LEU A 397 -6.87 -11.95 8.20
N VAL A 398 -6.06 -10.92 8.41
CA VAL A 398 -5.25 -10.25 7.39
C VAL A 398 -3.77 -10.51 7.63
N GLY A 399 -3.07 -10.89 6.58
CA GLY A 399 -1.60 -10.96 6.58
C GLY A 399 -1.03 -10.12 5.44
N ILE A 400 0.06 -9.44 5.72
CA ILE A 400 0.68 -8.48 4.81
C ILE A 400 2.16 -8.83 4.69
N VAL A 401 2.70 -8.83 3.48
CA VAL A 401 4.14 -8.92 3.23
C VAL A 401 4.52 -8.05 2.05
N VAL A 402 5.54 -7.21 2.24
CA VAL A 402 6.09 -6.36 1.17
C VAL A 402 7.40 -6.97 0.67
N LEU A 403 7.52 -7.07 -0.64
CA LEU A 403 8.70 -7.58 -1.33
C LEU A 403 9.49 -6.39 -1.91
N ASP A 404 10.50 -5.93 -1.20
CA ASP A 404 11.25 -4.71 -1.55
C ASP A 404 12.32 -4.94 -2.63
N GLU A 405 12.77 -6.19 -2.80
CA GLU A 405 13.90 -6.48 -3.68
C GLU A 405 13.45 -6.91 -5.08
N ASP A 406 14.01 -6.27 -6.10
CA ASP A 406 13.92 -6.76 -7.48
C ASP A 406 14.86 -7.97 -7.66
N VAL A 407 14.28 -9.14 -7.86
CA VAL A 407 14.99 -10.41 -8.05
C VAL A 407 15.21 -10.79 -9.52
N ARG A 408 14.90 -9.88 -10.46
CA ARG A 408 15.11 -10.06 -11.90
C ARG A 408 16.58 -9.94 -12.31
N SER A 409 16.79 -10.02 -13.61
CA SER A 409 18.12 -9.87 -14.22
C SER A 409 18.67 -8.44 -14.08
N SER A 410 19.99 -8.30 -14.17
CA SER A 410 20.67 -7.00 -14.17
C SER A 410 20.15 -6.08 -15.29
N VAL A 411 19.78 -6.63 -16.44
CA VAL A 411 19.21 -5.87 -17.56
C VAL A 411 17.88 -5.22 -17.15
N SER A 412 16.95 -5.97 -16.55
CA SER A 412 15.67 -5.42 -16.09
C SER A 412 15.87 -4.33 -15.04
N LYS A 413 16.83 -4.52 -14.12
CA LYS A 413 17.17 -3.50 -13.10
C LYS A 413 17.65 -2.19 -13.73
N THR A 414 18.41 -2.25 -14.81
CA THR A 414 18.87 -1.05 -15.53
C THR A 414 17.70 -0.23 -16.05
N PHE A 415 16.68 -0.87 -16.64
CA PHE A 415 15.50 -0.18 -17.14
C PHE A 415 14.56 0.30 -16.04
N ALA A 416 14.44 -0.43 -14.93
CA ALA A 416 13.63 -0.01 -13.79
C ALA A 416 14.16 1.26 -13.12
N ASN A 417 15.47 1.55 -13.25
CA ASN A 417 16.12 2.74 -12.69
C ASN A 417 16.11 3.97 -13.61
N LEU A 418 15.47 3.90 -14.78
CA LEU A 418 15.27 5.08 -15.63
C LEU A 418 14.28 6.04 -14.97
N LYS A 419 14.70 7.31 -14.84
CA LYS A 419 13.90 8.39 -14.25
C LYS A 419 13.11 9.13 -15.30
#